data_2c3aeb649e3448c4035bb649932d17b1
#
_entry.id   2c3aeb649e3448c4035bb649932d17b1
#
_cell.length_a   1.000
_cell.length_b   1.000
_cell.length_c   1.000
_cell.angle_alpha   90.00
_cell.angle_beta   90.00
_cell.angle_gamma   90.00
#
_symmetry.space_group_name_H-M   'P 1'
#
loop_
_entity.id
_entity.type
_entity.pdbx_description
1 polymer ?
#
loop_
_entity_poly.entity_id
_entity_poly.type
_entity_poly.pdbx_seq_one_letter_code
_entity_poly.pdbx_strand_id
1 'polypeptide(L)'
;MAELIEQGTIHIQSAVQELRNMKNLRKITEALVRVNDIENQADDIFDLSIEKLFNQENDFKEVIKRREIYQVLELATDKCEDAANVIESIIVKYA
;
A
#
# COMPACT_ATOMS: atom_id res chain seq x y z
N MET A 1 -2.27 -8.17 -5.65
CA MET A 1 -2.86 -6.97 -4.97
C MET A 1 -3.30 -7.25 -3.55
N ALA A 2 -4.21 -8.19 -3.32
CA ALA A 2 -4.73 -8.48 -1.97
C ALA A 2 -3.64 -8.85 -0.97
N GLU A 3 -2.67 -9.67 -1.36
CA GLU A 3 -1.53 -10.01 -0.50
C GLU A 3 -0.69 -8.80 -0.13
N LEU A 4 -0.48 -7.87 -1.07
CA LEU A 4 0.27 -6.65 -0.81
C LEU A 4 -0.47 -5.74 0.19
N ILE A 5 -1.79 -5.67 0.10
CA ILE A 5 -2.61 -4.92 1.04
C ILE A 5 -2.48 -5.53 2.44
N GLU A 6 -2.57 -6.85 2.55
CA GLU A 6 -2.40 -7.55 3.81
C GLU A 6 -1.02 -7.28 4.41
N GLN A 7 0.03 -7.42 3.63
CA GLN A 7 1.39 -7.12 4.06
C GLN A 7 1.55 -5.67 4.50
N GLY A 8 0.97 -4.74 3.74
CA GLY A 8 0.99 -3.31 4.06
C GLY A 8 0.35 -3.02 5.40
N THR A 9 -0.83 -3.60 5.68
CA THR A 9 -1.53 -3.40 6.95
C THR A 9 -0.77 -4.02 8.13
N ILE A 10 -0.14 -5.19 7.93
CA ILE A 10 0.68 -5.83 8.96
C ILE A 10 1.87 -4.94 9.32
N HIS A 11 2.57 -4.36 8.34
CA HIS A 11 3.70 -3.47 8.60
C HIS A 11 3.26 -2.17 9.27
N ILE A 12 2.12 -1.61 8.90
CA ILE A 12 1.56 -0.43 9.58
C ILE A 12 1.23 -0.77 11.04
N GLN A 13 0.59 -1.91 11.29
CA GLN A 13 0.28 -2.35 12.65
C GLN A 13 1.55 -2.49 13.49
N SER A 14 2.58 -3.11 12.93
CA SER A 14 3.88 -3.26 13.59
C SER A 14 4.51 -1.90 13.91
N ALA A 15 4.50 -0.96 12.96
CA ALA A 15 5.03 0.37 13.16
C ALA A 15 4.31 1.14 14.24
N VAL A 16 2.97 1.08 14.28
CA VAL A 16 2.15 1.73 15.31
C VAL A 16 2.45 1.15 16.69
N GLN A 17 2.60 -0.17 16.79
CA GLN A 17 2.90 -0.85 18.03
C GLN A 17 4.28 -0.45 18.57
N GLU A 18 5.29 -0.40 17.70
CA GLU A 18 6.64 0.04 18.06
C GLU A 18 6.67 1.52 18.43
N LEU A 19 5.88 2.34 17.75
CA LEU A 19 5.76 3.77 18.06
C LEU A 19 5.20 3.98 19.47
N ARG A 20 4.21 3.19 19.88
CA ARG A 20 3.64 3.23 21.23
C ARG A 20 4.68 2.97 22.29
N ASN A 21 5.59 2.04 22.01
CA ASN A 21 6.63 1.67 22.96
C ASN A 21 7.84 2.58 22.92
N MET A 22 8.00 3.36 21.85
CA MET A 22 9.14 4.25 21.60
C MET A 22 10.50 3.54 21.75
N LYS A 23 10.51 2.22 21.53
CA LYS A 23 11.69 1.42 21.86
C LYS A 23 12.69 1.21 20.74
N ASN A 24 12.25 1.32 19.47
CA ASN A 24 13.14 0.99 18.36
C ASN A 24 12.74 1.76 17.09
N LEU A 25 13.29 2.96 16.97
CA LEU A 25 13.04 3.83 15.79
C LEU A 25 13.51 3.18 14.49
N ARG A 26 14.59 2.41 14.55
CA ARG A 26 15.12 1.70 13.38
C ARG A 26 14.11 0.71 12.84
N LYS A 27 13.47 -0.06 13.72
CA LYS A 27 12.47 -1.05 13.34
C LYS A 27 11.23 -0.39 12.73
N ILE A 28 10.82 0.75 13.28
CA ILE A 28 9.71 1.54 12.72
C ILE A 28 10.08 2.02 11.32
N THR A 29 11.26 2.58 11.15
CA THR A 29 11.75 3.08 9.85
C THR A 29 11.80 1.96 8.81
N GLU A 30 12.29 0.79 9.17
CA GLU A 30 12.30 -0.38 8.29
C GLU A 30 10.89 -0.79 7.85
N ALA A 31 9.92 -0.76 8.77
CA ALA A 31 8.53 -1.07 8.45
C ALA A 31 7.94 -0.05 7.47
N LEU A 32 8.24 1.23 7.65
CA LEU A 32 7.77 2.30 6.75
C LEU A 32 8.36 2.17 5.36
N VAL A 33 9.63 1.82 5.25
CA VAL A 33 10.28 1.57 3.95
C VAL A 33 9.59 0.41 3.24
N ARG A 34 9.25 -0.66 3.95
CA ARG A 34 8.54 -1.80 3.37
C ARG A 34 7.15 -1.42 2.87
N VAL A 35 6.43 -0.57 3.59
CA VAL A 35 5.12 -0.07 3.15
C VAL A 35 5.26 0.71 1.84
N ASN A 36 6.27 1.56 1.73
CA ASN A 36 6.54 2.30 0.50
C ASN A 36 6.87 1.37 -0.67
N ASP A 37 7.69 0.35 -0.44
CA ASP A 37 8.02 -0.65 -1.47
C ASP A 37 6.76 -1.42 -1.92
N ILE A 38 5.90 -1.78 -1.00
CA ILE A 38 4.64 -2.47 -1.29
C ILE A 38 3.73 -1.59 -2.14
N GLU A 39 3.63 -0.31 -1.81
CA GLU A 39 2.83 0.64 -2.59
C GLU A 39 3.36 0.76 -4.02
N ASN A 40 4.66 0.87 -4.20
CA ASN A 40 5.29 0.92 -5.52
C ASN A 40 5.02 -0.35 -6.32
N GLN A 41 5.12 -1.53 -5.70
CA GLN A 41 4.78 -2.80 -6.34
C GLN A 41 3.31 -2.87 -6.72
N ALA A 42 2.42 -2.37 -5.87
CA ALA A 42 0.99 -2.35 -6.14
C ALA A 42 0.66 -1.43 -7.32
N ASP A 43 1.31 -0.27 -7.43
CA ASP A 43 1.16 0.64 -8.57
C ASP A 43 1.57 -0.05 -9.87
N ASP A 44 2.70 -0.74 -9.88
CA ASP A 44 3.18 -1.46 -11.06
C ASP A 44 2.20 -2.57 -11.46
N ILE A 45 1.70 -3.33 -10.49
CA ILE A 45 0.72 -4.38 -10.75
C ILE A 45 -0.59 -3.78 -11.28
N PHE A 46 -1.04 -2.67 -10.72
CA PHE A 46 -2.24 -1.98 -11.18
C PHE A 46 -2.09 -1.57 -12.65
N ASP A 47 -0.99 -0.90 -13.00
CA ASP A 47 -0.75 -0.42 -14.36
C ASP A 47 -0.70 -1.58 -15.36
N LEU A 48 0.01 -2.66 -15.02
CA LEU A 48 0.09 -3.86 -15.87
C LEU A 48 -1.28 -4.54 -16.00
N SER A 49 -2.05 -4.60 -14.92
CA SER A 49 -3.37 -5.24 -14.92
C SER A 49 -4.36 -4.46 -15.79
N ILE A 50 -4.33 -3.13 -15.72
CA ILE A 50 -5.18 -2.27 -16.56
C ILE A 50 -4.78 -2.40 -18.03
N GLU A 51 -3.50 -2.36 -18.35
CA GLU A 51 -3.02 -2.53 -19.73
C GLU A 51 -3.46 -3.88 -20.30
N LYS A 52 -3.28 -4.95 -19.56
CA LYS A 52 -3.66 -6.30 -19.96
C LYS A 52 -5.18 -6.42 -20.16
N LEU A 53 -5.95 -5.80 -19.27
CA LEU A 53 -7.40 -5.82 -19.33
C LEU A 53 -7.90 -5.16 -20.62
N PHE A 54 -7.38 -3.97 -20.97
CA PHE A 54 -7.80 -3.27 -22.20
C PHE A 54 -7.35 -3.97 -23.47
N ASN A 55 -6.24 -4.71 -23.43
CA ASN A 55 -5.73 -5.39 -24.62
C ASN A 55 -6.34 -6.77 -24.86
N GLN A 56 -6.84 -7.45 -23.83
CA GLN A 56 -7.25 -8.85 -23.91
C GLN A 56 -8.76 -9.06 -23.74
N GLU A 57 -9.46 -8.16 -23.06
CA GLU A 57 -10.89 -8.32 -22.80
C GLU A 57 -11.72 -7.61 -23.85
N ASN A 58 -12.68 -8.32 -24.47
CA ASN A 58 -13.55 -7.80 -25.50
C ASN A 58 -14.91 -7.34 -24.97
N ASP A 59 -15.28 -7.78 -23.76
CA ASP A 59 -16.54 -7.38 -23.14
C ASP A 59 -16.35 -6.05 -22.38
N PHE A 60 -16.95 -5.00 -22.90
CA PHE A 60 -16.84 -3.66 -22.35
C PHE A 60 -17.34 -3.56 -20.90
N LYS A 61 -18.41 -4.26 -20.57
CA LYS A 61 -18.95 -4.27 -19.20
C LYS A 61 -17.98 -4.94 -18.22
N GLU A 62 -17.33 -6.01 -18.66
CA GLU A 62 -16.34 -6.71 -17.86
C GLU A 62 -15.10 -5.85 -17.63
N VAL A 63 -14.67 -5.10 -18.63
CA VAL A 63 -13.55 -4.14 -18.51
C VAL A 63 -13.83 -3.12 -17.42
N ILE A 64 -15.01 -2.48 -17.45
CA ILE A 64 -15.40 -1.47 -16.47
C ILE A 64 -15.44 -2.06 -15.06
N LYS A 65 -16.06 -3.23 -14.91
CA LYS A 65 -16.21 -3.92 -13.62
C LYS A 65 -14.86 -4.23 -12.99
N ARG A 66 -13.94 -4.82 -13.77
CA ARG A 66 -12.61 -5.19 -13.28
C ARG A 66 -11.77 -3.96 -12.95
N ARG A 67 -11.86 -2.93 -13.78
CA ARG A 67 -11.16 -1.67 -13.54
C ARG A 67 -11.58 -1.05 -12.21
N GLU A 68 -12.86 -1.03 -11.90
CA GLU A 68 -13.37 -0.52 -10.62
C GLU A 68 -12.83 -1.33 -9.44
N ILE A 69 -12.77 -2.65 -9.56
CA ILE A 69 -12.20 -3.50 -8.51
C ILE A 69 -10.71 -3.18 -8.31
N TYR A 70 -9.94 -3.05 -9.39
CA TYR A 70 -8.52 -2.73 -9.30
C TYR A 70 -8.28 -1.35 -8.67
N GLN A 71 -9.13 -0.37 -8.98
CA GLN A 71 -9.03 0.97 -8.39
C GLN A 71 -9.28 0.95 -6.87
N VAL A 72 -10.22 0.15 -6.41
CA VAL A 72 -10.48 0.00 -4.96
C VAL A 72 -9.27 -0.63 -4.27
N LEU A 73 -8.66 -1.65 -4.87
CA LEU A 73 -7.48 -2.31 -4.33
C LEU A 73 -6.28 -1.36 -4.27
N GLU A 74 -6.08 -0.56 -5.32
CA GLU A 74 -5.00 0.45 -5.33
C GLU A 74 -5.23 1.51 -4.26
N LEU A 75 -6.46 1.97 -4.08
CA LEU A 75 -6.80 2.93 -3.04
C LEU A 75 -6.44 2.39 -1.65
N ALA A 76 -6.64 1.09 -1.40
CA ALA A 76 -6.26 0.48 -0.13
C ALA A 76 -4.76 0.55 0.12
N THR A 77 -3.92 0.32 -0.90
CA THR A 77 -2.46 0.45 -0.76
C THR A 77 -2.04 1.91 -0.58
N ASP A 78 -2.70 2.85 -1.26
CA ASP A 78 -2.46 4.28 -1.07
C ASP A 78 -2.76 4.71 0.36
N LYS A 79 -3.81 4.18 0.98
CA LYS A 79 -4.14 4.47 2.38
C LYS A 79 -3.08 3.95 3.34
N CYS A 80 -2.47 2.81 3.04
CA CYS A 80 -1.33 2.31 3.83
C CYS A 80 -0.14 3.28 3.75
N GLU A 81 0.14 3.82 2.57
CA GLU A 81 1.20 4.82 2.40
C GLU A 81 0.89 6.11 3.16
N ASP A 82 -0.36 6.59 3.10
CA ASP A 82 -0.78 7.76 3.86
C ASP A 82 -0.54 7.57 5.36
N ALA A 83 -0.89 6.40 5.89
CA ALA A 83 -0.65 6.07 7.30
C ALA A 83 0.84 6.04 7.62
N ALA A 84 1.65 5.47 6.73
CA ALA A 84 3.10 5.44 6.88
C ALA A 84 3.70 6.86 6.93
N ASN A 85 3.22 7.75 6.07
CA ASN A 85 3.67 9.14 6.02
C ASN A 85 3.33 9.88 7.32
N VAL A 86 2.16 9.62 7.90
CA VAL A 86 1.75 10.20 9.20
C VAL A 86 2.70 9.71 10.30
N ILE A 87 3.00 8.43 10.36
CA ILE A 87 3.91 7.84 11.34
C ILE A 87 5.30 8.45 11.21
N GLU A 88 5.81 8.59 9.98
CA GLU A 88 7.09 9.22 9.71
C GLU A 88 7.13 10.66 10.21
N SER A 89 6.07 11.42 9.99
CA SER A 89 5.94 12.80 10.48
C SER A 89 6.00 12.87 12.00
N ILE A 90 5.38 11.92 12.70
CA ILE A 90 5.44 11.82 14.16
C ILE A 90 6.86 11.56 14.63
N ILE A 91 7.57 10.62 13.97
CA ILE A 91 8.94 10.28 14.31
C ILE A 91 9.85 11.50 14.16
N VAL A 92 9.74 12.20 13.03
CA VAL A 92 10.56 13.39 12.77
C VAL A 92 10.32 14.48 13.81
N LYS A 93 9.06 14.65 14.24
CA LYS A 93 8.69 15.67 15.22
C LYS A 93 9.19 15.36 16.62
N TYR A 94 9.22 14.11 17.03
CA TYR A 94 9.51 13.69 18.41
C TYR A 94 10.84 12.95 18.59
N ALA A 95 11.56 12.73 17.53
CA ALA A 95 12.89 12.19 17.60
C ALA A 95 13.94 13.32 17.71
#